data_f5e2b6f76c7c7f0f90b038a2706e6180
#
_entry.id   f5e2b6f76c7c7f0f90b038a2706e6180
#
_cell.length_a   1.000
_cell.length_b   1.000
_cell.length_c   1.000
_cell.angle_alpha   90.00
_cell.angle_beta   90.00
_cell.angle_gamma   90.00
#
_symmetry.space_group_name_H-M   'P 1'
#
loop_
_entity.id
_entity.type
_entity.pdbx_description
1 polymer ?
#
loop_
_entity_poly.entity_id
_entity_poly.type
_entity_poly.pdbx_seq_one_letter_code
_entity_poly.pdbx_strand_id
1 'polypeptide(L)'
;MAIEILMPALSPTMEEGTLAKWLVAEGDAVRSGDVIAEIETDKATMEVEALDDGNIGKLLVAAGTDAVKVNMPIAILLEDGESADDVAAVTTAAPVTPAVPASPVPASTGAESAVSVPSAAPATVSETVAPEPVASGKMNDMTVREALRDAMAEEMRADDRVFVMGEEVAEYQGAYKVTQGLLAEFGAKRVIDTPITEQGFAGLGVGAAFGDLRPVIEFMTFNFAMQAIDQIINSAAKTLYMSGGQMGCPIVFRGPNGAASRVAAQHSQCYASWYAHCPGLKVVSPWSAADAKGLLKAAIRDPNPVIFLENEVMYGQSFEVPDDDDWVVPIGRANIVREGSDITITAFSIMVGRALEAADRLAEQGISAEVIDLRTIRPLDTDTIVQSVKKTSRLITCEEGFPFAGVGSEIAMQVMEKAFDWLDAPIARVTGKDVPMPYAANLEKLALPQVDDIVATAIASCEGFRGAS
;
A
#
# COMPACT_ATOMS: atom_id res chain seq x y z
N MET A 1 1.37 4.93 45.70
CA MET A 1 0.43 6.07 45.49
C MET A 1 -0.90 5.50 45.05
N ALA A 2 -2.02 5.94 45.72
CA ALA A 2 -3.33 5.43 45.34
C ALA A 2 -3.61 5.72 43.85
N ILE A 3 -4.05 4.71 43.10
CA ILE A 3 -4.29 4.76 41.65
C ILE A 3 -5.80 4.87 41.42
N GLU A 4 -6.22 5.85 40.62
CA GLU A 4 -7.62 5.97 40.22
C GLU A 4 -7.94 5.03 39.08
N ILE A 5 -8.96 4.19 39.25
CA ILE A 5 -9.56 3.39 38.17
C ILE A 5 -10.62 4.28 37.51
N LEU A 6 -10.42 4.57 36.23
CA LEU A 6 -11.29 5.46 35.47
C LEU A 6 -12.31 4.67 34.64
N MET A 7 -13.48 5.25 34.40
CA MET A 7 -14.46 4.72 33.44
C MET A 7 -13.85 4.61 32.05
N PRO A 8 -13.68 3.41 31.49
CA PRO A 8 -13.02 3.23 30.21
C PRO A 8 -13.92 3.61 29.04
N ALA A 9 -13.31 4.07 27.95
CA ALA A 9 -13.98 4.20 26.66
C ALA A 9 -14.00 2.85 25.95
N LEU A 10 -15.10 2.11 26.05
CA LEU A 10 -15.25 0.77 25.45
C LEU A 10 -15.64 0.81 23.95
N SER A 11 -15.88 2.00 23.41
CA SER A 11 -16.01 2.24 21.98
C SER A 11 -15.50 3.63 21.60
N PRO A 12 -15.07 3.89 20.35
CA PRO A 12 -14.56 5.20 19.91
C PRO A 12 -15.54 6.37 20.03
N THR A 13 -16.84 6.07 20.14
CA THR A 13 -17.91 7.06 20.21
C THR A 13 -18.60 7.10 21.60
N MET A 14 -18.07 6.36 22.58
CA MET A 14 -18.64 6.30 23.92
C MET A 14 -18.28 7.55 24.71
N GLU A 15 -19.25 8.34 25.10
CA GLU A 15 -19.09 9.49 25.99
C GLU A 15 -19.48 9.17 27.44
N GLU A 16 -20.43 8.24 27.65
CA GLU A 16 -20.92 7.76 28.94
C GLU A 16 -21.40 6.32 28.86
N GLY A 17 -21.48 5.60 29.98
CA GLY A 17 -22.02 4.24 30.07
C GLY A 17 -22.63 3.96 31.44
N THR A 18 -23.32 2.84 31.59
CA THR A 18 -23.89 2.38 32.86
C THR A 18 -22.95 1.40 33.53
N LEU A 19 -22.54 1.68 34.77
CA LEU A 19 -21.78 0.71 35.57
C LEU A 19 -22.77 -0.33 36.10
N ALA A 20 -22.93 -1.45 35.33
CA ALA A 20 -23.99 -2.41 35.62
C ALA A 20 -23.72 -3.20 36.92
N LYS A 21 -22.48 -3.61 37.16
CA LYS A 21 -22.12 -4.44 38.32
C LYS A 21 -20.66 -4.35 38.68
N TRP A 22 -20.35 -4.38 39.97
CA TRP A 22 -19.02 -4.68 40.50
C TRP A 22 -18.86 -6.17 40.74
N LEU A 23 -17.70 -6.74 40.34
CA LEU A 23 -17.32 -8.14 40.59
C LEU A 23 -16.35 -8.27 41.75
N VAL A 24 -15.92 -7.14 42.30
CA VAL A 24 -15.02 -7.03 43.47
C VAL A 24 -15.64 -6.12 44.53
N ALA A 25 -15.17 -6.26 45.78
CA ALA A 25 -15.56 -5.44 46.93
C ALA A 25 -14.38 -4.61 47.47
N GLU A 26 -14.68 -3.57 48.25
CA GLU A 26 -13.65 -2.80 48.96
C GLU A 26 -12.83 -3.74 49.88
N GLY A 27 -11.52 -3.68 49.74
CA GLY A 27 -10.57 -4.55 50.44
C GLY A 27 -10.12 -5.82 49.67
N ASP A 28 -10.74 -6.11 48.55
CA ASP A 28 -10.32 -7.27 47.72
C ASP A 28 -8.99 -7.00 47.04
N ALA A 29 -8.13 -7.98 47.01
CA ALA A 29 -6.89 -7.96 46.22
C ALA A 29 -7.17 -8.34 44.78
N VAL A 30 -6.67 -7.55 43.84
CA VAL A 30 -6.79 -7.74 42.38
C VAL A 30 -5.42 -7.74 41.73
N ARG A 31 -5.32 -8.44 40.61
CA ARG A 31 -4.13 -8.46 39.75
C ARG A 31 -4.47 -7.89 38.36
N SER A 32 -3.49 -7.41 37.70
CA SER A 32 -3.63 -6.97 36.28
C SER A 32 -4.23 -8.11 35.44
N GLY A 33 -5.36 -7.83 34.77
CA GLY A 33 -6.16 -8.77 34.01
C GLY A 33 -7.33 -9.41 34.77
N ASP A 34 -7.50 -9.16 36.09
CA ASP A 34 -8.68 -9.62 36.83
C ASP A 34 -9.89 -8.77 36.43
N VAL A 35 -11.04 -9.40 36.18
CA VAL A 35 -12.28 -8.70 35.84
C VAL A 35 -12.87 -8.08 37.10
N ILE A 36 -13.01 -6.75 37.12
CA ILE A 36 -13.44 -5.98 38.30
C ILE A 36 -14.85 -5.43 38.19
N ALA A 37 -15.36 -5.17 36.99
CA ALA A 37 -16.69 -4.59 36.78
C ALA A 37 -17.29 -5.01 35.42
N GLU A 38 -18.61 -4.90 35.33
CA GLU A 38 -19.37 -4.97 34.08
C GLU A 38 -19.96 -3.58 33.75
N ILE A 39 -19.72 -3.10 32.53
CA ILE A 39 -20.25 -1.83 32.01
C ILE A 39 -21.20 -2.13 30.87
N GLU A 40 -22.40 -1.54 30.93
CA GLU A 40 -23.36 -1.62 29.85
C GLU A 40 -23.28 -0.35 28.99
N THR A 41 -23.17 -0.57 27.68
CA THR A 41 -23.18 0.46 26.65
C THR A 41 -24.44 0.35 25.80
N ASP A 42 -24.65 1.27 24.89
CA ASP A 42 -25.76 1.23 23.91
C ASP A 42 -25.75 -0.01 22.99
N LYS A 43 -24.66 -0.79 22.98
CA LYS A 43 -24.46 -1.93 22.09
C LYS A 43 -24.28 -3.28 22.79
N ALA A 44 -23.65 -3.29 23.95
CA ALA A 44 -23.35 -4.53 24.68
C ALA A 44 -22.93 -4.26 26.12
N THR A 45 -23.04 -5.32 26.99
CA THR A 45 -22.37 -5.34 28.28
C THR A 45 -20.94 -5.85 28.10
N MET A 46 -19.96 -5.13 28.64
CA MET A 46 -18.53 -5.44 28.51
C MET A 46 -17.88 -5.53 29.88
N GLU A 47 -16.93 -6.43 30.04
CA GLU A 47 -16.14 -6.61 31.23
C GLU A 47 -14.97 -5.63 31.27
N VAL A 48 -14.66 -5.12 32.48
CA VAL A 48 -13.54 -4.21 32.74
C VAL A 48 -12.54 -4.94 33.61
N GLU A 49 -11.29 -4.96 33.18
CA GLU A 49 -10.18 -5.62 33.85
C GLU A 49 -9.34 -4.60 34.64
N ALA A 50 -8.74 -5.03 35.74
CA ALA A 50 -7.75 -4.26 36.47
C ALA A 50 -6.47 -4.10 35.62
N LEU A 51 -5.94 -2.89 35.53
CA LEU A 51 -4.69 -2.63 34.79
C LEU A 51 -3.44 -2.88 35.65
N ASP A 52 -3.56 -2.71 36.97
CA ASP A 52 -2.47 -2.80 37.93
C ASP A 52 -2.81 -3.79 39.07
N ASP A 53 -1.77 -4.32 39.73
CA ASP A 53 -1.91 -5.14 40.92
C ASP A 53 -2.15 -4.26 42.16
N GLY A 54 -3.04 -4.65 43.08
CA GLY A 54 -3.28 -3.90 44.28
C GLY A 54 -4.52 -4.36 45.07
N ASN A 55 -4.97 -3.54 46.02
CA ASN A 55 -6.22 -3.76 46.78
C ASN A 55 -7.26 -2.71 46.46
N ILE A 56 -8.51 -3.08 46.28
CA ILE A 56 -9.59 -2.13 46.03
C ILE A 56 -9.77 -1.30 47.31
N GLY A 57 -9.32 -0.05 47.27
CA GLY A 57 -9.42 0.88 48.39
C GLY A 57 -10.83 1.41 48.61
N LYS A 58 -11.47 1.86 47.55
CA LYS A 58 -12.82 2.41 47.59
C LYS A 58 -13.53 2.36 46.25
N LEU A 59 -14.82 2.04 46.28
CA LEU A 59 -15.72 2.14 45.12
C LEU A 59 -16.39 3.54 45.14
N LEU A 60 -16.10 4.36 44.12
CA LEU A 60 -16.59 5.75 44.05
C LEU A 60 -17.95 5.85 43.38
N VAL A 61 -18.32 4.88 42.55
CA VAL A 61 -19.58 4.81 41.81
C VAL A 61 -20.28 3.50 42.16
N ALA A 62 -21.56 3.61 42.54
CA ALA A 62 -22.35 2.44 42.91
C ALA A 62 -22.75 1.62 41.69
N ALA A 63 -22.90 0.28 41.87
CA ALA A 63 -23.46 -0.59 40.83
C ALA A 63 -24.89 -0.11 40.43
N GLY A 64 -25.21 -0.18 39.15
CA GLY A 64 -26.48 0.31 38.58
C GLY A 64 -26.53 1.83 38.35
N THR A 65 -25.40 2.53 38.39
CA THR A 65 -25.35 3.97 38.10
C THR A 65 -25.28 4.20 36.57
N ASP A 66 -26.27 4.91 36.06
CA ASP A 66 -26.38 5.30 34.65
C ASP A 66 -25.57 6.58 34.32
N ALA A 67 -25.21 6.76 33.06
CA ALA A 67 -24.60 7.97 32.51
C ALA A 67 -23.28 8.36 33.20
N VAL A 68 -22.45 7.35 33.60
CA VAL A 68 -21.11 7.59 34.12
C VAL A 68 -20.21 8.00 32.96
N LYS A 69 -19.62 9.19 32.99
CA LYS A 69 -18.81 9.73 31.90
C LYS A 69 -17.47 9.00 31.79
N VAL A 70 -17.03 8.81 30.57
CA VAL A 70 -15.70 8.29 30.28
C VAL A 70 -14.64 9.18 30.96
N ASN A 71 -13.57 8.52 31.48
CA ASN A 71 -12.51 9.12 32.29
C ASN A 71 -12.93 9.67 33.65
N MET A 72 -14.16 9.39 34.14
CA MET A 72 -14.53 9.67 35.50
C MET A 72 -13.98 8.62 36.44
N PRO A 73 -13.37 8.95 37.61
CA PRO A 73 -12.94 7.98 38.58
C PRO A 73 -14.12 7.13 39.10
N ILE A 74 -13.99 5.81 38.98
CA ILE A 74 -15.04 4.85 39.42
C ILE A 74 -14.61 4.03 40.64
N ALA A 75 -13.30 3.82 40.86
CA ALA A 75 -12.76 3.21 42.06
C ALA A 75 -11.32 3.69 42.32
N ILE A 76 -10.82 3.40 43.53
CA ILE A 76 -9.44 3.67 43.96
C ILE A 76 -8.76 2.33 44.27
N LEU A 77 -7.58 2.11 43.69
CA LEU A 77 -6.70 0.99 43.93
C LEU A 77 -5.56 1.45 44.85
N LEU A 78 -5.24 0.68 45.87
CA LEU A 78 -4.13 0.88 46.82
C LEU A 78 -3.01 -0.10 46.52
N GLU A 79 -1.78 0.41 46.44
CA GLU A 79 -0.58 -0.44 46.37
C GLU A 79 -0.27 -1.13 47.71
N ASP A 80 0.54 -2.19 47.70
CA ASP A 80 0.91 -2.94 48.90
C ASP A 80 1.54 -2.01 49.97
N GLY A 81 0.86 -1.87 51.13
CA GLY A 81 1.34 -1.10 52.26
C GLY A 81 0.65 0.25 52.49
N GLU A 82 -0.30 0.60 51.63
CA GLU A 82 -1.13 1.85 51.78
C GLU A 82 -2.40 1.57 52.63
N SER A 83 -2.89 2.61 53.31
CA SER A 83 -4.06 2.48 54.19
C SER A 83 -5.27 3.28 53.65
N ALA A 84 -6.46 2.94 54.15
CA ALA A 84 -7.72 3.65 53.81
C ALA A 84 -7.69 5.14 54.13
N ASP A 85 -6.77 5.62 54.97
CA ASP A 85 -6.62 7.04 55.30
C ASP A 85 -5.96 7.84 54.15
N ASP A 86 -5.22 7.17 53.25
CA ASP A 86 -4.61 7.77 52.07
C ASP A 86 -5.64 8.12 50.98
N VAL A 87 -6.81 7.49 51.04
CA VAL A 87 -7.96 7.77 50.14
C VAL A 87 -8.56 9.19 50.36
N ALA A 88 -8.46 9.74 51.58
CA ALA A 88 -8.98 11.07 51.89
C ALA A 88 -8.19 12.21 51.24
N ALA A 89 -6.92 11.97 50.82
CA ALA A 89 -6.07 12.98 50.21
C ALA A 89 -6.36 13.16 48.70
N VAL A 90 -6.88 12.13 48.03
CA VAL A 90 -7.16 12.15 46.58
C VAL A 90 -8.49 12.82 46.25
N THR A 91 -9.46 12.78 47.17
CA THR A 91 -10.81 13.35 46.96
C THR A 91 -10.88 14.88 47.07
N THR A 92 -9.79 15.59 47.43
CA THR A 92 -9.77 17.06 47.60
C THR A 92 -9.08 17.82 46.45
N ALA A 93 -8.56 17.17 45.43
CA ALA A 93 -8.00 17.83 44.25
C ALA A 93 -9.12 18.08 43.23
N ALA A 94 -9.59 19.31 43.16
CA ALA A 94 -10.50 19.76 42.11
C ALA A 94 -9.82 19.61 40.71
N PRO A 95 -10.58 19.28 39.66
CA PRO A 95 -9.99 19.09 38.30
C PRO A 95 -9.38 20.40 37.83
N VAL A 96 -8.09 20.37 37.53
CA VAL A 96 -7.39 21.46 36.86
C VAL A 96 -7.74 21.43 35.38
N THR A 97 -8.72 22.21 34.99
CA THR A 97 -9.01 22.44 33.57
C THR A 97 -7.93 23.37 32.99
N PRO A 98 -7.24 23.05 31.89
CA PRO A 98 -6.43 24.05 31.21
C PRO A 98 -7.38 25.10 30.61
N ALA A 99 -7.29 26.32 31.11
CA ALA A 99 -8.02 27.45 30.59
C ALA A 99 -7.46 27.88 29.25
N VAL A 100 -8.24 27.65 28.19
CA VAL A 100 -8.10 28.37 26.93
C VAL A 100 -8.87 29.69 27.07
N PRO A 101 -8.29 30.84 26.78
CA PRO A 101 -8.98 32.12 26.92
C PRO A 101 -10.08 32.21 25.84
N ALA A 102 -11.32 32.21 26.30
CA ALA A 102 -12.49 32.48 25.46
C ALA A 102 -12.60 33.98 25.24
N SER A 103 -12.49 34.43 24.02
CA SER A 103 -12.94 35.76 23.59
C SER A 103 -14.47 35.76 23.49
N PRO A 104 -15.15 36.83 23.91
CA PRO A 104 -16.62 36.88 23.98
C PRO A 104 -17.23 36.95 22.57
N VAL A 105 -18.11 36.02 22.28
CA VAL A 105 -18.99 36.08 21.10
C VAL A 105 -20.21 36.93 21.45
N PRO A 106 -20.56 37.96 20.67
CA PRO A 106 -21.80 38.71 20.90
C PRO A 106 -23.01 37.86 20.46
N ALA A 107 -24.01 37.83 21.32
CA ALA A 107 -25.30 37.23 21.03
C ALA A 107 -25.98 37.98 19.88
N SER A 108 -26.27 37.32 18.77
CA SER A 108 -27.20 37.84 17.76
C SER A 108 -28.46 36.97 17.72
N THR A 109 -29.55 37.62 17.92
CA THR A 109 -30.94 37.13 17.81
C THR A 109 -31.27 36.82 16.32
N GLY A 110 -31.84 35.66 16.14
CA GLY A 110 -32.84 35.25 15.17
C GLY A 110 -32.72 35.66 13.69
N ALA A 111 -32.48 34.67 12.84
CA ALA A 111 -33.21 34.42 11.60
C ALA A 111 -32.76 33.04 11.07
N GLU A 112 -33.69 32.13 10.92
CA GLU A 112 -33.50 30.89 10.13
C GLU A 112 -33.19 31.27 8.67
N SER A 113 -31.93 31.18 8.31
CA SER A 113 -31.54 31.14 6.90
C SER A 113 -31.05 29.72 6.65
N ALA A 114 -31.78 29.02 5.78
CA ALA A 114 -31.35 27.73 5.24
C ALA A 114 -29.92 27.88 4.69
N VAL A 115 -28.93 27.29 5.38
CA VAL A 115 -27.59 27.18 4.87
C VAL A 115 -27.65 26.12 3.76
N SER A 116 -27.70 26.60 2.52
CA SER A 116 -27.40 25.76 1.38
C SER A 116 -25.94 25.32 1.52
N VAL A 117 -25.74 24.06 1.91
CA VAL A 117 -24.44 23.42 1.81
C VAL A 117 -24.09 23.40 0.33
N PRO A 118 -23.00 24.06 -0.12
CA PRO A 118 -22.56 23.89 -1.48
C PRO A 118 -22.19 22.41 -1.63
N SER A 119 -22.93 21.69 -2.47
CA SER A 119 -22.48 20.41 -2.98
C SER A 119 -21.23 20.68 -3.83
N ALA A 120 -20.09 20.78 -3.17
CA ALA A 120 -18.83 20.63 -3.87
C ALA A 120 -18.77 19.15 -4.26
N ALA A 121 -19.09 18.86 -5.52
CA ALA A 121 -18.63 17.63 -6.15
C ALA A 121 -17.13 17.51 -5.82
N PRO A 122 -16.64 16.31 -5.45
CA PRO A 122 -15.23 16.13 -5.23
C PRO A 122 -14.53 16.61 -6.50
N ALA A 123 -13.72 17.66 -6.38
CA ALA A 123 -12.84 18.07 -7.45
C ALA A 123 -11.93 16.84 -7.68
N THR A 124 -12.19 16.10 -8.74
CA THR A 124 -11.20 15.20 -9.30
C THR A 124 -10.06 16.14 -9.71
N VAL A 125 -9.04 16.23 -8.85
CA VAL A 125 -7.76 16.78 -9.24
C VAL A 125 -7.24 15.78 -10.27
N SER A 126 -7.53 16.02 -11.53
CA SER A 126 -6.85 15.38 -12.64
C SER A 126 -5.41 15.88 -12.53
N GLU A 127 -4.54 15.12 -11.84
CA GLU A 127 -3.12 15.35 -11.97
C GLU A 127 -2.82 15.24 -13.47
N THR A 128 -2.48 16.35 -14.10
CA THR A 128 -2.00 16.33 -15.47
C THR A 128 -0.68 15.58 -15.47
N VAL A 129 -0.72 14.30 -15.87
CA VAL A 129 0.48 13.47 -15.98
C VAL A 129 1.43 14.13 -16.97
N ALA A 130 2.68 14.29 -16.59
CA ALA A 130 3.71 14.90 -17.43
C ALA A 130 3.81 14.17 -18.80
N PRO A 131 4.23 14.85 -19.87
CA PRO A 131 4.44 14.21 -21.16
C PRO A 131 5.54 13.15 -21.05
N GLU A 132 5.45 12.11 -21.90
CA GLU A 132 6.47 11.08 -22.03
C GLU A 132 7.80 11.72 -22.40
N PRO A 133 8.92 11.41 -21.74
CA PRO A 133 10.22 11.90 -22.16
C PRO A 133 10.60 11.25 -23.50
N VAL A 134 11.14 12.05 -24.39
CA VAL A 134 11.65 11.56 -25.67
C VAL A 134 13.13 11.22 -25.47
N ALA A 135 13.48 9.97 -25.63
CA ALA A 135 14.87 9.55 -25.60
C ALA A 135 15.65 10.29 -26.70
N SER A 136 16.58 11.14 -26.32
CA SER A 136 17.46 11.87 -27.24
C SER A 136 18.91 11.59 -26.86
N GLY A 137 19.73 11.18 -27.81
CA GLY A 137 21.15 10.99 -27.57
C GLY A 137 21.61 9.54 -27.61
N LYS A 138 22.67 9.23 -26.86
CA LYS A 138 23.28 7.91 -26.81
C LYS A 138 22.41 6.98 -25.95
N MET A 139 22.29 5.73 -26.41
CA MET A 139 21.70 4.64 -25.64
C MET A 139 22.83 3.76 -25.10
N ASN A 140 22.70 3.31 -23.88
CA ASN A 140 23.59 2.35 -23.25
C ASN A 140 22.85 1.04 -23.01
N ASP A 141 23.50 -0.08 -23.28
CA ASP A 141 22.96 -1.39 -22.92
C ASP A 141 23.16 -1.63 -21.42
N MET A 142 22.09 -1.89 -20.68
CA MET A 142 22.08 -1.92 -19.23
C MET A 142 21.12 -2.99 -18.71
N THR A 143 21.52 -3.75 -17.70
CA THR A 143 20.61 -4.67 -17.03
C THR A 143 19.58 -3.92 -16.17
N VAL A 144 18.41 -4.54 -15.95
CA VAL A 144 17.39 -3.97 -15.03
C VAL A 144 17.97 -3.68 -13.63
N ARG A 145 18.83 -4.58 -13.12
CA ARG A 145 19.51 -4.40 -11.84
C ARG A 145 20.42 -3.16 -11.83
N GLU A 146 21.21 -2.95 -12.87
CA GLU A 146 22.08 -1.78 -13.01
C GLU A 146 21.27 -0.50 -13.13
N ALA A 147 20.19 -0.53 -13.88
CA ALA A 147 19.28 0.60 -14.06
C ALA A 147 18.62 1.04 -12.74
N LEU A 148 18.18 0.09 -11.91
CA LEU A 148 17.65 0.37 -10.57
C LEU A 148 18.71 0.94 -9.63
N ARG A 149 19.93 0.36 -9.64
CA ARG A 149 21.06 0.88 -8.86
C ARG A 149 21.39 2.32 -9.24
N ASP A 150 21.49 2.58 -10.52
CA ASP A 150 21.87 3.89 -11.03
C ASP A 150 20.78 4.94 -10.75
N ALA A 151 19.49 4.56 -10.85
CA ALA A 151 18.39 5.42 -10.43
C ALA A 151 18.52 5.85 -8.97
N MET A 152 18.78 4.91 -8.06
CA MET A 152 19.00 5.23 -6.63
C MET A 152 20.24 6.11 -6.44
N ALA A 153 21.36 5.77 -7.08
CA ALA A 153 22.60 6.52 -6.95
C ALA A 153 22.45 7.98 -7.44
N GLU A 154 21.81 8.19 -8.60
CA GLU A 154 21.56 9.52 -9.16
C GLU A 154 20.67 10.36 -8.22
N GLU A 155 19.58 9.80 -7.69
CA GLU A 155 18.70 10.52 -6.76
C GLU A 155 19.40 10.77 -5.40
N MET A 156 20.23 9.86 -4.93
CA MET A 156 21.02 10.05 -3.72
C MET A 156 22.11 11.14 -3.89
N ARG A 157 22.67 11.33 -5.09
CA ARG A 157 23.59 12.43 -5.39
C ARG A 157 22.85 13.77 -5.45
N ALA A 158 21.62 13.76 -5.98
CA ALA A 158 20.82 14.98 -6.18
C ALA A 158 20.16 15.49 -4.89
N ASP A 159 19.80 14.60 -3.95
CA ASP A 159 19.08 14.96 -2.71
C ASP A 159 19.63 14.19 -1.52
N ASP A 160 20.21 14.92 -0.56
CA ASP A 160 20.79 14.35 0.66
C ASP A 160 19.76 13.70 1.61
N ARG A 161 18.48 13.92 1.41
CA ARG A 161 17.39 13.29 2.15
C ARG A 161 17.10 11.85 1.70
N VAL A 162 17.56 11.47 0.51
CA VAL A 162 17.35 10.11 -0.03
C VAL A 162 18.33 9.16 0.62
N PHE A 163 17.84 8.06 1.18
CA PHE A 163 18.65 6.97 1.73
C PHE A 163 18.01 5.62 1.46
N VAL A 164 18.81 4.57 1.45
CA VAL A 164 18.38 3.18 1.23
C VAL A 164 18.48 2.41 2.53
N MET A 165 17.43 1.65 2.88
CA MET A 165 17.40 0.82 4.06
C MET A 165 16.69 -0.50 3.78
N GLY A 166 17.22 -1.59 4.32
CA GLY A 166 16.64 -2.92 4.19
C GLY A 166 17.60 -4.01 4.65
N GLU A 167 17.24 -5.25 4.41
CA GLU A 167 18.05 -6.41 4.77
C GLU A 167 19.19 -6.61 3.77
N GLU A 168 20.44 -6.70 4.25
CA GLU A 168 21.62 -6.98 3.44
C GLU A 168 21.90 -5.96 2.31
N VAL A 169 21.31 -4.75 2.38
CA VAL A 169 21.44 -3.73 1.32
C VAL A 169 22.79 -3.03 1.32
N ALA A 170 23.49 -2.99 2.45
CA ALA A 170 24.77 -2.27 2.62
C ALA A 170 25.98 -3.18 2.42
N GLU A 171 26.39 -3.95 3.45
CA GLU A 171 27.63 -4.74 3.40
C GLU A 171 27.57 -5.87 2.37
N TYR A 172 26.46 -6.56 2.26
CA TYR A 172 26.25 -7.61 1.26
C TYR A 172 25.89 -7.08 -0.12
N GLN A 173 25.59 -5.78 -0.24
CA GLN A 173 25.23 -5.07 -1.48
C GLN A 173 23.95 -5.61 -2.15
N GLY A 174 22.99 -6.00 -1.33
CA GLY A 174 21.70 -6.57 -1.73
C GLY A 174 21.78 -8.06 -2.08
N ALA A 175 20.73 -8.81 -1.76
CA ALA A 175 20.62 -10.24 -2.09
C ALA A 175 20.77 -10.48 -3.63
N TYR A 176 20.23 -9.55 -4.42
CA TYR A 176 20.26 -9.57 -5.88
C TYR A 176 21.27 -8.57 -6.50
N LYS A 177 22.11 -7.94 -5.65
CA LYS A 177 23.13 -6.95 -6.07
C LYS A 177 22.53 -5.68 -6.70
N VAL A 178 21.31 -5.32 -6.36
CA VAL A 178 20.69 -4.08 -6.83
C VAL A 178 21.31 -2.85 -6.15
N THR A 179 21.84 -2.98 -4.94
CA THR A 179 22.49 -1.89 -4.18
C THR A 179 24.01 -1.91 -4.25
N GLN A 180 24.58 -2.65 -5.24
CA GLN A 180 26.02 -2.80 -5.39
C GLN A 180 26.74 -1.45 -5.53
N GLY A 181 27.74 -1.21 -4.64
CA GLY A 181 28.56 0.00 -4.64
C GLY A 181 27.96 1.18 -3.88
N LEU A 182 26.67 1.19 -3.54
CA LEU A 182 26.03 2.34 -2.88
C LEU A 182 26.65 2.63 -1.50
N LEU A 183 26.95 1.60 -0.69
CA LEU A 183 27.61 1.80 0.61
C LEU A 183 28.98 2.48 0.48
N ALA A 184 29.76 2.08 -0.51
CA ALA A 184 31.08 2.65 -0.76
C ALA A 184 31.01 4.13 -1.16
N GLU A 185 29.98 4.53 -1.91
CA GLU A 185 29.80 5.90 -2.38
C GLU A 185 29.14 6.80 -1.33
N PHE A 186 28.07 6.35 -0.67
CA PHE A 186 27.24 7.20 0.19
C PHE A 186 27.44 6.99 1.69
N GLY A 187 28.14 5.91 2.08
CA GLY A 187 28.44 5.60 3.48
C GLY A 187 27.26 5.04 4.28
N ALA A 188 27.57 4.51 5.48
CA ALA A 188 26.63 3.78 6.34
C ALA A 188 25.49 4.63 6.94
N LYS A 189 25.50 5.95 6.79
CA LYS A 189 24.38 6.80 7.20
C LYS A 189 23.27 6.86 6.17
N ARG A 190 23.58 6.52 4.93
CA ARG A 190 22.63 6.61 3.81
C ARG A 190 22.34 5.25 3.15
N VAL A 191 23.14 4.22 3.45
CA VAL A 191 22.87 2.83 3.03
C VAL A 191 22.96 1.97 4.29
N ILE A 192 21.82 1.48 4.75
CA ILE A 192 21.63 0.99 6.11
C ILE A 192 21.13 -0.45 6.09
N ASP A 193 21.94 -1.38 6.61
CA ASP A 193 21.49 -2.73 6.89
C ASP A 193 20.57 -2.76 8.11
N THR A 194 19.51 -3.54 8.04
CA THR A 194 18.57 -3.75 9.14
C THR A 194 18.55 -5.21 9.58
N PRO A 195 18.17 -5.50 10.83
CA PRO A 195 17.76 -6.86 11.20
C PRO A 195 16.56 -7.30 10.36
N ILE A 196 16.31 -8.62 10.28
CA ILE A 196 15.11 -9.19 9.65
C ILE A 196 13.89 -8.83 10.52
N THR A 197 13.27 -7.71 10.21
CA THR A 197 12.12 -7.14 10.95
C THR A 197 11.33 -6.21 10.02
N GLU A 198 10.67 -6.74 9.02
CA GLU A 198 10.05 -5.94 7.94
C GLU A 198 9.06 -4.90 8.50
N GLN A 199 8.27 -5.26 9.51
CA GLN A 199 7.42 -4.29 10.21
C GLN A 199 8.23 -3.18 10.88
N GLY A 200 9.36 -3.52 11.50
CA GLY A 200 10.21 -2.58 12.23
C GLY A 200 10.87 -1.58 11.29
N PHE A 201 11.60 -2.05 10.28
CA PHE A 201 12.33 -1.15 9.40
C PHE A 201 11.40 -0.39 8.43
N ALA A 202 10.28 -0.98 7.99
CA ALA A 202 9.28 -0.22 7.24
C ALA A 202 8.68 0.90 8.08
N GLY A 203 8.36 0.64 9.36
CA GLY A 203 7.88 1.67 10.29
C GLY A 203 8.91 2.77 10.56
N LEU A 204 10.20 2.43 10.69
CA LEU A 204 11.29 3.40 10.77
C LEU A 204 11.36 4.28 9.52
N GLY A 205 11.25 3.67 8.33
CA GLY A 205 11.18 4.39 7.07
C GLY A 205 10.00 5.35 6.99
N VAL A 206 8.80 4.90 7.38
CA VAL A 206 7.60 5.75 7.44
C VAL A 206 7.82 6.94 8.38
N GLY A 207 8.34 6.69 9.59
CA GLY A 207 8.66 7.75 10.54
C GLY A 207 9.71 8.73 10.01
N ALA A 208 10.72 8.26 9.29
CA ALA A 208 11.72 9.09 8.63
C ALA A 208 11.10 9.97 7.53
N ALA A 209 10.17 9.41 6.75
CA ALA A 209 9.44 10.15 5.72
C ALA A 209 8.56 11.26 6.32
N PHE A 210 7.94 11.02 7.49
CA PHE A 210 7.23 12.08 8.23
C PHE A 210 8.16 13.20 8.71
N GLY A 211 9.45 12.91 8.89
CA GLY A 211 10.50 13.85 9.24
C GLY A 211 11.20 14.53 8.04
N ASP A 212 10.58 14.54 6.87
CA ASP A 212 11.08 15.15 5.62
C ASP A 212 12.29 14.43 4.98
N LEU A 213 12.57 13.17 5.36
CA LEU A 213 13.52 12.33 4.63
C LEU A 213 12.79 11.59 3.47
N ARG A 214 13.59 11.02 2.56
CA ARG A 214 13.09 10.27 1.39
C ARG A 214 13.64 8.85 1.40
N PRO A 215 13.08 7.95 2.22
CA PRO A 215 13.55 6.58 2.33
C PRO A 215 13.16 5.74 1.11
N VAL A 216 14.11 4.94 0.65
CA VAL A 216 13.90 3.81 -0.26
C VAL A 216 14.05 2.55 0.58
N ILE A 217 12.93 1.90 0.87
CA ILE A 217 12.88 0.69 1.68
C ILE A 217 12.90 -0.53 0.76
N GLU A 218 13.93 -1.35 0.89
CA GLU A 218 14.05 -2.62 0.16
C GLU A 218 13.50 -3.77 1.00
N PHE A 219 12.51 -4.47 0.47
CA PHE A 219 12.16 -5.81 0.92
C PHE A 219 12.93 -6.83 0.07
N MET A 220 13.51 -7.84 0.70
CA MET A 220 14.19 -8.92 -0.02
C MET A 220 13.25 -9.58 -1.04
N THR A 221 11.97 -9.67 -0.69
CA THR A 221 10.86 -9.94 -1.61
C THR A 221 9.56 -9.35 -1.04
N PHE A 222 8.63 -8.94 -1.90
CA PHE A 222 7.30 -8.49 -1.47
C PHE A 222 6.50 -9.58 -0.74
N ASN A 223 6.87 -10.85 -0.88
CA ASN A 223 6.29 -11.92 -0.08
C ASN A 223 6.50 -11.70 1.43
N PHE A 224 7.61 -11.08 1.83
CA PHE A 224 7.91 -10.75 3.24
C PHE A 224 7.37 -9.38 3.64
N ALA A 225 7.12 -8.48 2.68
CA ALA A 225 6.45 -7.21 2.94
C ALA A 225 5.06 -7.36 3.57
N MET A 226 4.46 -8.56 3.52
CA MET A 226 3.22 -8.86 4.25
C MET A 226 3.35 -8.62 5.75
N GLN A 227 4.52 -8.79 6.34
CA GLN A 227 4.75 -8.50 7.76
C GLN A 227 4.72 -6.99 8.06
N ALA A 228 4.99 -6.17 7.06
CA ALA A 228 4.97 -4.71 7.15
C ALA A 228 3.67 -4.07 6.62
N ILE A 229 2.65 -4.86 6.28
CA ILE A 229 1.46 -4.38 5.58
C ILE A 229 0.73 -3.26 6.35
N ASP A 230 0.72 -3.31 7.67
CA ASP A 230 0.15 -2.26 8.51
C ASP A 230 0.88 -0.92 8.33
N GLN A 231 2.22 -0.94 8.33
CA GLN A 231 3.04 0.26 8.14
C GLN A 231 2.83 0.88 6.75
N ILE A 232 2.65 0.04 5.74
CA ILE A 232 2.40 0.48 4.37
C ILE A 232 0.98 1.06 4.23
N ILE A 233 -0.04 0.30 4.68
CA ILE A 233 -1.45 0.61 4.40
C ILE A 233 -2.03 1.60 5.41
N ASN A 234 -1.78 1.44 6.71
CA ASN A 234 -2.34 2.31 7.73
C ASN A 234 -1.45 3.53 8.00
N SER A 235 -0.13 3.34 8.11
CA SER A 235 0.77 4.45 8.43
C SER A 235 1.10 5.27 7.18
N ALA A 236 1.73 4.71 6.15
CA ALA A 236 2.16 5.47 4.98
C ALA A 236 0.98 6.00 4.15
N ALA A 237 0.06 5.13 3.75
CA ALA A 237 -1.00 5.48 2.81
C ALA A 237 -2.08 6.40 3.38
N LYS A 238 -2.34 6.35 4.70
CA LYS A 238 -3.49 7.03 5.31
C LYS A 238 -3.15 8.34 6.05
N THR A 239 -1.89 8.53 6.44
CA THR A 239 -1.52 9.65 7.33
C THR A 239 -1.74 11.01 6.68
N LEU A 240 -1.49 11.17 5.38
CA LEU A 240 -1.78 12.43 4.68
C LEU A 240 -3.27 12.82 4.81
N TYR A 241 -4.16 11.86 4.60
CA TYR A 241 -5.60 12.07 4.78
C TYR A 241 -5.96 12.34 6.24
N MET A 242 -5.47 11.52 7.17
CA MET A 242 -5.78 11.65 8.59
C MET A 242 -5.25 12.94 9.23
N SER A 243 -4.16 13.48 8.70
CA SER A 243 -3.58 14.77 9.14
C SER A 243 -4.21 15.99 8.46
N GLY A 244 -5.26 15.81 7.64
CA GLY A 244 -5.86 16.90 6.88
C GLY A 244 -4.90 17.50 5.83
N GLY A 245 -4.03 16.69 5.25
CA GLY A 245 -3.07 17.11 4.24
C GLY A 245 -1.77 17.72 4.76
N GLN A 246 -1.52 17.67 6.09
CA GLN A 246 -0.37 18.33 6.71
C GLN A 246 0.89 17.45 6.76
N MET A 247 0.73 16.12 6.80
CA MET A 247 1.83 15.18 6.95
C MET A 247 1.91 14.24 5.74
N GLY A 248 2.82 14.52 4.81
CA GLY A 248 3.14 13.68 3.67
C GLY A 248 3.99 12.48 4.05
N CYS A 249 4.11 11.51 3.13
CA CYS A 249 4.96 10.34 3.32
C CYS A 249 5.70 10.02 2.00
N PRO A 250 6.75 10.77 1.64
CA PRO A 250 7.55 10.55 0.44
C PRO A 250 8.48 9.33 0.61
N ILE A 251 7.94 8.13 0.44
CA ILE A 251 8.63 6.85 0.65
C ILE A 251 8.45 5.91 -0.54
N VAL A 252 9.50 5.18 -0.88
CA VAL A 252 9.42 4.08 -1.84
C VAL A 252 9.59 2.76 -1.11
N PHE A 253 8.67 1.84 -1.32
CA PHE A 253 8.80 0.44 -0.95
C PHE A 253 9.08 -0.36 -2.22
N ARG A 254 10.26 -0.98 -2.32
CA ARG A 254 10.69 -1.71 -3.51
C ARG A 254 11.16 -3.13 -3.19
N GLY A 255 11.16 -3.95 -4.20
CA GLY A 255 11.68 -5.32 -4.14
C GLY A 255 11.02 -6.25 -5.16
N PRO A 256 11.51 -7.51 -5.30
CA PRO A 256 10.95 -8.50 -6.20
C PRO A 256 9.50 -8.86 -5.84
N ASN A 257 8.69 -9.01 -6.89
CA ASN A 257 7.28 -9.39 -6.83
C ASN A 257 6.98 -10.40 -7.93
N GLY A 258 6.03 -11.27 -7.72
CA GLY A 258 5.67 -12.32 -8.66
C GLY A 258 6.51 -13.59 -8.48
N ALA A 259 6.49 -14.46 -9.46
CA ALA A 259 7.18 -15.72 -9.38
C ALA A 259 8.69 -15.55 -9.62
N ALA A 260 9.47 -16.08 -8.69
CA ALA A 260 10.88 -16.35 -8.89
C ALA A 260 11.05 -17.79 -9.45
N SER A 261 12.27 -18.30 -9.50
CA SER A 261 12.51 -19.63 -10.03
C SER A 261 12.58 -20.69 -8.92
N ARG A 262 11.58 -21.56 -8.84
CA ARG A 262 11.53 -22.75 -7.96
C ARG A 262 11.62 -22.44 -6.47
N VAL A 263 10.95 -21.42 -6.03
CA VAL A 263 10.89 -20.99 -4.62
C VAL A 263 9.55 -21.27 -3.94
N ALA A 264 8.60 -21.87 -4.67
CA ALA A 264 7.29 -22.31 -4.21
C ALA A 264 6.34 -21.19 -3.73
N ALA A 265 5.28 -21.61 -3.03
CA ALA A 265 4.08 -20.82 -2.79
C ALA A 265 4.31 -19.50 -2.05
N GLN A 266 5.15 -19.50 -1.02
CA GLN A 266 5.36 -18.35 -0.14
C GLN A 266 6.33 -17.30 -0.71
N HIS A 267 6.99 -17.58 -1.85
CA HIS A 267 7.98 -16.71 -2.47
C HIS A 267 7.66 -16.37 -3.92
N SER A 268 6.42 -16.62 -4.37
CA SER A 268 6.04 -16.51 -5.78
C SER A 268 4.69 -15.83 -5.98
N GLN A 269 4.33 -14.90 -5.11
CA GLN A 269 3.04 -14.23 -5.15
C GLN A 269 3.14 -12.86 -5.80
N CYS A 270 2.09 -12.47 -6.55
CA CYS A 270 1.97 -11.13 -7.13
C CYS A 270 1.05 -10.27 -6.26
N TYR A 271 1.59 -9.16 -5.74
CA TYR A 271 0.88 -8.25 -4.84
C TYR A 271 0.32 -7.00 -5.53
N ALA A 272 0.36 -6.95 -6.86
CA ALA A 272 -0.08 -5.77 -7.61
C ALA A 272 -1.51 -5.35 -7.26
N SER A 273 -2.47 -6.29 -7.27
CA SER A 273 -3.86 -6.01 -6.92
C SER A 273 -4.07 -5.68 -5.44
N TRP A 274 -3.27 -6.26 -4.53
CA TRP A 274 -3.39 -6.00 -3.09
C TRP A 274 -3.10 -4.53 -2.76
N TYR A 275 -1.96 -4.02 -3.23
CA TYR A 275 -1.56 -2.64 -2.97
C TYR A 275 -2.33 -1.64 -3.84
N ALA A 276 -2.68 -2.00 -5.08
CA ALA A 276 -3.50 -1.16 -5.94
C ALA A 276 -4.91 -0.92 -5.39
N HIS A 277 -5.43 -1.82 -4.55
CA HIS A 277 -6.72 -1.63 -3.88
C HIS A 277 -6.69 -0.52 -2.80
N CYS A 278 -5.51 -0.13 -2.30
CA CYS A 278 -5.37 0.77 -1.16
C CYS A 278 -5.32 2.25 -1.59
N PRO A 279 -6.34 3.09 -1.25
CA PRO A 279 -6.26 4.53 -1.45
C PRO A 279 -5.06 5.14 -0.71
N GLY A 280 -4.35 6.05 -1.38
CA GLY A 280 -3.15 6.71 -0.85
C GLY A 280 -1.83 6.09 -1.31
N LEU A 281 -1.83 4.92 -1.94
CA LEU A 281 -0.65 4.31 -2.56
C LEU A 281 -0.63 4.56 -4.07
N LYS A 282 0.56 4.78 -4.63
CA LYS A 282 0.86 4.57 -6.04
C LYS A 282 1.51 3.19 -6.19
N VAL A 283 1.24 2.48 -7.29
CA VAL A 283 1.76 1.12 -7.54
C VAL A 283 2.34 1.05 -8.93
N VAL A 284 3.62 0.75 -9.02
CA VAL A 284 4.43 0.75 -10.25
C VAL A 284 5.04 -0.64 -10.46
N SER A 285 5.08 -1.12 -11.68
CA SER A 285 5.63 -2.43 -12.02
C SER A 285 6.29 -2.42 -13.40
N PRO A 286 7.55 -1.97 -13.52
CA PRO A 286 8.25 -1.80 -14.79
C PRO A 286 8.60 -3.13 -15.46
N TRP A 287 8.79 -3.07 -16.78
CA TRP A 287 9.32 -4.17 -17.59
C TRP A 287 10.75 -3.89 -18.09
N SER A 288 11.01 -2.79 -18.78
CA SER A 288 12.32 -2.48 -19.34
C SER A 288 13.28 -1.85 -18.33
N ALA A 289 14.60 -1.91 -18.61
CA ALA A 289 15.59 -1.21 -17.78
C ALA A 289 15.42 0.32 -17.85
N ALA A 290 15.02 0.86 -19.01
CA ALA A 290 14.75 2.28 -19.16
C ALA A 290 13.56 2.73 -18.29
N ASP A 291 12.49 1.93 -18.25
CA ASP A 291 11.34 2.19 -17.40
C ASP A 291 11.66 1.98 -15.92
N ALA A 292 12.44 0.93 -15.59
CA ALA A 292 12.90 0.68 -14.22
C ALA A 292 13.68 1.88 -13.68
N LYS A 293 14.63 2.43 -14.46
CA LYS A 293 15.39 3.63 -14.11
C LYS A 293 14.48 4.85 -13.96
N GLY A 294 13.73 5.17 -14.99
CA GLY A 294 12.94 6.40 -15.06
C GLY A 294 11.79 6.44 -14.07
N LEU A 295 11.09 5.31 -13.88
CA LEU A 295 9.99 5.20 -12.91
C LEU A 295 10.48 5.18 -11.47
N LEU A 296 11.65 4.58 -11.17
CA LEU A 296 12.19 4.59 -9.80
C LEU A 296 12.61 6.01 -9.40
N LYS A 297 13.22 6.77 -10.31
CA LYS A 297 13.50 8.19 -10.09
C LYS A 297 12.22 9.00 -9.85
N ALA A 298 11.19 8.77 -10.66
CA ALA A 298 9.87 9.39 -10.46
C ALA A 298 9.28 9.02 -9.09
N ALA A 299 9.39 7.76 -8.68
CA ALA A 299 8.90 7.28 -7.39
C ALA A 299 9.63 7.92 -6.19
N ILE A 300 10.97 8.07 -6.27
CA ILE A 300 11.76 8.73 -5.21
C ILE A 300 11.40 10.22 -5.11
N ARG A 301 11.08 10.87 -6.23
CA ARG A 301 10.67 12.29 -6.28
C ARG A 301 9.22 12.52 -5.87
N ASP A 302 8.38 11.47 -5.86
CA ASP A 302 6.96 11.59 -5.52
C ASP A 302 6.76 11.99 -4.04
N PRO A 303 5.83 12.89 -3.73
CA PRO A 303 5.53 13.26 -2.34
C PRO A 303 4.68 12.22 -1.59
N ASN A 304 4.18 11.19 -2.29
CA ASN A 304 3.31 10.16 -1.74
C ASN A 304 4.02 8.80 -1.70
N PRO A 305 3.52 7.84 -0.90
CA PRO A 305 4.11 6.51 -0.86
C PRO A 305 3.91 5.74 -2.17
N VAL A 306 5.00 5.18 -2.68
CA VAL A 306 5.03 4.39 -3.91
C VAL A 306 5.45 2.97 -3.62
N ILE A 307 4.65 2.02 -4.08
CA ILE A 307 4.97 0.59 -4.14
C ILE A 307 5.60 0.31 -5.49
N PHE A 308 6.85 -0.13 -5.50
CA PHE A 308 7.64 -0.36 -6.70
C PHE A 308 7.93 -1.85 -6.84
N LEU A 309 7.12 -2.53 -7.65
CA LEU A 309 7.11 -3.99 -7.81
C LEU A 309 8.07 -4.42 -8.92
N GLU A 310 9.19 -4.97 -8.55
CA GLU A 310 10.20 -5.49 -9.46
C GLU A 310 9.96 -6.98 -9.77
N ASN A 311 10.76 -7.57 -10.64
CA ASN A 311 10.71 -9.00 -10.91
C ASN A 311 12.13 -9.59 -10.89
N GLU A 312 12.35 -10.59 -10.04
CA GLU A 312 13.65 -11.21 -9.83
C GLU A 312 14.25 -11.79 -11.11
N VAL A 313 13.42 -12.45 -11.92
CA VAL A 313 13.86 -13.11 -13.18
C VAL A 313 14.33 -12.09 -14.22
N MET A 314 13.89 -10.84 -14.09
CA MET A 314 14.25 -9.76 -15.02
C MET A 314 15.55 -9.04 -14.65
N TYR A 315 16.07 -9.16 -13.44
CA TYR A 315 17.24 -8.38 -12.99
C TYR A 315 18.48 -8.52 -13.88
N GLY A 316 18.66 -9.67 -14.51
CA GLY A 316 19.78 -9.92 -15.44
C GLY A 316 19.46 -9.65 -16.91
N GLN A 317 18.25 -9.21 -17.24
CA GLN A 317 17.89 -8.89 -18.63
C GLN A 317 18.40 -7.49 -18.98
N SER A 318 18.98 -7.35 -20.19
CA SER A 318 19.51 -6.09 -20.69
C SER A 318 18.55 -5.43 -21.66
N PHE A 319 18.54 -4.09 -21.61
CA PHE A 319 17.75 -3.23 -22.48
C PHE A 319 18.54 -1.96 -22.80
N GLU A 320 18.21 -1.32 -23.91
CA GLU A 320 18.70 0.01 -24.21
C GLU A 320 18.10 1.05 -23.23
N VAL A 321 18.95 1.86 -22.61
CA VAL A 321 18.59 2.91 -21.65
C VAL A 321 19.21 4.23 -22.11
N PRO A 322 18.48 5.34 -22.14
CA PRO A 322 19.04 6.66 -22.46
C PRO A 322 20.19 7.03 -21.51
N ASP A 323 21.31 7.49 -22.09
CA ASP A 323 22.46 8.07 -21.37
C ASP A 323 22.12 9.51 -20.94
N ASP A 324 21.17 9.60 -20.03
CA ASP A 324 20.59 10.88 -19.58
C ASP A 324 20.29 10.80 -18.08
N ASP A 325 20.98 11.63 -17.30
CA ASP A 325 20.77 11.73 -15.86
C ASP A 325 19.41 12.34 -15.49
N ASP A 326 18.75 13.03 -16.44
CA ASP A 326 17.40 13.57 -16.25
C ASP A 326 16.30 12.64 -16.82
N TRP A 327 16.65 11.42 -17.23
CA TRP A 327 15.68 10.43 -17.69
C TRP A 327 14.72 10.05 -16.55
N VAL A 328 13.48 10.54 -16.65
CA VAL A 328 12.39 10.30 -15.69
C VAL A 328 11.13 9.93 -16.44
N VAL A 329 10.57 8.77 -16.16
CA VAL A 329 9.31 8.29 -16.72
C VAL A 329 8.15 8.65 -15.77
N PRO A 330 7.11 9.35 -16.23
CA PRO A 330 6.02 9.78 -15.38
C PRO A 330 5.16 8.60 -14.91
N ILE A 331 4.85 8.57 -13.61
CA ILE A 331 3.90 7.61 -13.04
C ILE A 331 2.49 7.90 -13.57
N GLY A 332 1.75 6.86 -13.96
CA GLY A 332 0.39 6.98 -14.51
C GLY A 332 0.34 7.05 -16.04
N ARG A 333 1.45 6.75 -16.72
CA ARG A 333 1.52 6.62 -18.19
C ARG A 333 1.83 5.20 -18.59
N ALA A 334 0.96 4.63 -19.42
CA ALA A 334 1.23 3.37 -20.11
C ALA A 334 2.07 3.63 -21.38
N ASN A 335 2.77 2.61 -21.88
CA ASN A 335 3.55 2.68 -23.11
C ASN A 335 3.02 1.67 -24.12
N ILE A 336 2.72 2.12 -25.34
CA ILE A 336 2.45 1.23 -26.47
C ILE A 336 3.79 0.74 -27.00
N VAL A 337 4.22 -0.43 -26.54
CA VAL A 337 5.51 -1.03 -26.91
C VAL A 337 5.47 -1.70 -28.28
N ARG A 338 4.28 -1.93 -28.82
CA ARG A 338 4.04 -2.43 -30.17
C ARG A 338 2.70 -1.95 -30.68
N GLU A 339 2.68 -1.30 -31.82
CA GLU A 339 1.46 -0.92 -32.51
C GLU A 339 0.76 -2.12 -33.15
N GLY A 340 -0.58 -2.09 -33.16
CA GLY A 340 -1.42 -3.13 -33.76
C GLY A 340 -2.82 -2.64 -34.10
N SER A 341 -3.59 -3.46 -34.81
CA SER A 341 -4.93 -3.08 -35.33
C SER A 341 -6.04 -4.08 -35.02
N ASP A 342 -5.73 -5.33 -34.63
CA ASP A 342 -6.74 -6.40 -34.57
C ASP A 342 -7.12 -6.77 -33.13
N ILE A 343 -6.21 -6.58 -32.18
CA ILE A 343 -6.43 -6.91 -30.77
C ILE A 343 -5.47 -6.09 -29.88
N THR A 344 -5.94 -5.62 -28.75
CA THR A 344 -5.15 -5.01 -27.69
C THR A 344 -4.76 -6.06 -26.65
N ILE A 345 -3.48 -6.10 -26.28
CA ILE A 345 -2.95 -6.93 -25.19
C ILE A 345 -2.33 -5.98 -24.14
N THR A 346 -2.91 -5.90 -22.94
CA THR A 346 -2.30 -5.17 -21.82
C THR A 346 -1.50 -6.11 -20.94
N ALA A 347 -0.33 -5.67 -20.52
CA ALA A 347 0.57 -6.43 -19.65
C ALA A 347 1.38 -5.50 -18.76
N PHE A 348 2.03 -6.04 -17.73
CA PHE A 348 3.02 -5.35 -16.90
C PHE A 348 4.10 -6.32 -16.44
N SER A 349 5.25 -5.78 -16.02
CA SER A 349 6.39 -6.58 -15.57
C SER A 349 6.78 -7.63 -16.61
N ILE A 350 7.21 -8.82 -16.19
CA ILE A 350 7.65 -9.92 -17.08
C ILE A 350 6.63 -10.31 -18.15
N MET A 351 5.33 -10.07 -17.93
CA MET A 351 4.30 -10.41 -18.90
C MET A 351 4.35 -9.57 -20.16
N VAL A 352 4.96 -8.38 -20.14
CA VAL A 352 5.16 -7.55 -21.35
C VAL A 352 6.04 -8.27 -22.36
N GLY A 353 7.16 -8.84 -21.93
CA GLY A 353 8.04 -9.62 -22.81
C GLY A 353 7.33 -10.84 -23.41
N ARG A 354 6.51 -11.55 -22.62
CA ARG A 354 5.69 -12.67 -23.12
C ARG A 354 4.60 -12.21 -24.11
N ALA A 355 4.00 -11.03 -23.87
CA ALA A 355 3.02 -10.46 -24.79
C ALA A 355 3.66 -10.03 -26.12
N LEU A 356 4.87 -9.50 -26.11
CA LEU A 356 5.61 -9.16 -27.32
C LEU A 356 5.96 -10.42 -28.14
N GLU A 357 6.46 -11.48 -27.49
CA GLU A 357 6.72 -12.77 -28.17
C GLU A 357 5.41 -13.37 -28.75
N ALA A 358 4.31 -13.29 -28.01
CA ALA A 358 3.00 -13.72 -28.50
C ALA A 358 2.57 -12.90 -29.71
N ALA A 359 2.78 -11.58 -29.70
CA ALA A 359 2.43 -10.69 -30.80
C ALA A 359 3.27 -10.98 -32.07
N ASP A 360 4.54 -11.38 -31.95
CA ASP A 360 5.34 -11.85 -33.08
C ASP A 360 4.76 -13.10 -33.72
N ARG A 361 4.38 -14.09 -32.90
CA ARG A 361 3.76 -15.34 -33.38
C ARG A 361 2.35 -15.13 -33.93
N LEU A 362 1.60 -14.15 -33.44
CA LEU A 362 0.29 -13.76 -34.00
C LEU A 362 0.46 -13.08 -35.36
N ALA A 363 1.48 -12.26 -35.53
CA ALA A 363 1.79 -11.61 -36.81
C ALA A 363 2.08 -12.65 -37.92
N GLU A 364 2.75 -13.77 -37.61
CA GLU A 364 2.96 -14.90 -38.54
C GLU A 364 1.61 -15.52 -39.01
N GLN A 365 0.55 -15.33 -38.24
CA GLN A 365 -0.81 -15.82 -38.52
C GLN A 365 -1.72 -14.72 -39.08
N GLY A 366 -1.19 -13.53 -39.37
CA GLY A 366 -1.92 -12.40 -39.93
C GLY A 366 -2.75 -11.61 -38.92
N ILE A 367 -2.48 -11.73 -37.60
CA ILE A 367 -3.12 -10.99 -36.53
C ILE A 367 -2.16 -9.89 -36.04
N SER A 368 -2.55 -8.63 -36.16
CA SER A 368 -1.80 -7.46 -35.72
C SER A 368 -2.17 -7.08 -34.29
N ALA A 369 -1.39 -7.53 -33.31
CA ALA A 369 -1.62 -7.25 -31.92
C ALA A 369 -0.93 -5.95 -31.46
N GLU A 370 -1.69 -5.06 -30.81
CA GLU A 370 -1.14 -3.92 -30.08
C GLU A 370 -0.80 -4.35 -28.65
N VAL A 371 0.43 -4.08 -28.21
CA VAL A 371 0.89 -4.43 -26.88
C VAL A 371 1.11 -3.15 -26.06
N ILE A 372 0.43 -3.07 -24.93
CA ILE A 372 0.52 -1.97 -23.97
C ILE A 372 1.21 -2.46 -22.71
N ASP A 373 2.38 -1.89 -22.40
CA ASP A 373 2.98 -1.97 -21.08
C ASP A 373 2.28 -0.96 -20.15
N LEU A 374 1.62 -1.47 -19.12
CA LEU A 374 0.91 -0.62 -18.16
C LEU A 374 1.85 0.24 -17.33
N ARG A 375 3.09 -0.22 -17.04
CA ARG A 375 4.07 0.45 -16.19
C ARG A 375 3.55 0.79 -14.79
N THR A 376 2.38 1.38 -14.72
CA THR A 376 1.71 1.82 -13.50
C THR A 376 0.37 1.09 -13.34
N ILE A 377 0.20 0.44 -12.19
CA ILE A 377 -1.04 -0.24 -11.83
C ILE A 377 -2.01 0.75 -11.16
N ARG A 378 -1.47 1.70 -10.37
CA ARG A 378 -2.23 2.79 -9.76
C ARG A 378 -1.36 4.07 -9.69
N PRO A 379 -1.83 5.19 -10.30
CA PRO A 379 -3.03 5.31 -11.13
C PRO A 379 -2.90 4.54 -12.45
N LEU A 380 -4.00 3.97 -12.94
CA LEU A 380 -4.03 3.26 -14.22
C LEU A 380 -4.24 4.25 -15.37
N ASP A 381 -3.48 4.13 -16.46
CA ASP A 381 -3.69 4.89 -17.70
C ASP A 381 -4.83 4.28 -18.51
N THR A 382 -6.05 4.48 -18.02
CA THR A 382 -7.25 3.95 -18.66
C THR A 382 -7.48 4.55 -20.04
N ASP A 383 -7.08 5.81 -20.24
CA ASP A 383 -7.33 6.51 -21.52
C ASP A 383 -6.52 5.89 -22.66
N THR A 384 -5.26 5.54 -22.42
CA THR A 384 -4.45 4.81 -23.41
C THR A 384 -5.06 3.45 -23.75
N ILE A 385 -5.53 2.69 -22.76
CA ILE A 385 -6.18 1.38 -22.96
C ILE A 385 -7.48 1.54 -23.77
N VAL A 386 -8.32 2.52 -23.41
CA VAL A 386 -9.60 2.77 -24.09
C VAL A 386 -9.37 3.21 -25.55
N GLN A 387 -8.38 4.06 -25.83
CA GLN A 387 -8.07 4.46 -27.22
C GLN A 387 -7.58 3.26 -28.05
N SER A 388 -6.76 2.39 -27.48
CA SER A 388 -6.33 1.17 -28.13
C SER A 388 -7.52 0.23 -28.42
N VAL A 389 -8.40 0.00 -27.44
CA VAL A 389 -9.61 -0.83 -27.63
C VAL A 389 -10.52 -0.24 -28.70
N LYS A 390 -10.69 1.07 -28.76
CA LYS A 390 -11.48 1.72 -29.84
C LYS A 390 -10.88 1.49 -31.23
N LYS A 391 -9.56 1.30 -31.32
CA LYS A 391 -8.88 0.98 -32.57
C LYS A 391 -8.98 -0.49 -32.95
N THR A 392 -8.83 -1.39 -31.96
CA THR A 392 -8.67 -2.83 -32.18
C THR A 392 -9.94 -3.65 -31.95
N SER A 393 -10.94 -3.11 -31.26
CA SER A 393 -12.21 -3.72 -30.89
C SER A 393 -12.13 -4.97 -30.02
N ARG A 394 -10.94 -5.34 -29.54
CA ARG A 394 -10.72 -6.57 -28.74
C ARG A 394 -9.66 -6.31 -27.67
N LEU A 395 -9.82 -6.95 -26.52
CA LEU A 395 -8.91 -6.80 -25.39
C LEU A 395 -8.59 -8.13 -24.71
N ILE A 396 -7.29 -8.35 -24.49
CA ILE A 396 -6.78 -9.36 -23.55
C ILE A 396 -5.97 -8.63 -22.48
N THR A 397 -6.18 -9.01 -21.22
CA THR A 397 -5.32 -8.58 -20.13
C THR A 397 -4.42 -9.74 -19.69
N CYS A 398 -3.12 -9.46 -19.55
CA CYS A 398 -2.10 -10.45 -19.18
C CYS A 398 -1.44 -10.06 -17.86
N GLU A 399 -1.53 -10.93 -16.87
CA GLU A 399 -0.87 -10.76 -15.58
C GLU A 399 -0.36 -12.08 -15.02
N GLU A 400 0.70 -12.05 -14.22
CA GLU A 400 1.26 -13.22 -13.56
C GLU A 400 0.42 -13.65 -12.35
N GLY A 401 -0.33 -12.72 -11.78
CA GLY A 401 -1.20 -12.91 -10.63
C GLY A 401 -2.36 -13.86 -10.85
N PHE A 402 -3.11 -14.12 -9.78
CA PHE A 402 -4.28 -15.00 -9.82
C PHE A 402 -5.47 -14.33 -10.52
N PRO A 403 -6.40 -15.13 -11.09
CA PRO A 403 -7.54 -14.58 -11.84
C PRO A 403 -8.55 -13.86 -10.95
N PHE A 404 -8.72 -14.29 -9.69
CA PHE A 404 -9.69 -13.70 -8.78
C PHE A 404 -9.18 -12.35 -8.25
N ALA A 405 -9.96 -11.29 -8.44
CA ALA A 405 -9.63 -9.92 -8.05
C ALA A 405 -8.26 -9.42 -8.59
N GLY A 406 -7.81 -9.95 -9.72
CA GLY A 406 -6.60 -9.49 -10.42
C GLY A 406 -6.80 -8.13 -11.09
N VAL A 407 -5.69 -7.50 -11.49
CA VAL A 407 -5.67 -6.18 -12.17
C VAL A 407 -6.48 -6.18 -13.45
N GLY A 408 -6.45 -7.30 -14.20
CA GLY A 408 -7.23 -7.46 -15.42
C GLY A 408 -8.75 -7.35 -15.21
N SER A 409 -9.25 -7.63 -14.01
CA SER A 409 -10.68 -7.46 -13.69
C SER A 409 -11.07 -5.99 -13.59
N GLU A 410 -10.20 -5.15 -13.02
CA GLU A 410 -10.39 -3.69 -12.98
C GLU A 410 -10.31 -3.09 -14.38
N ILE A 411 -9.30 -3.48 -15.17
CA ILE A 411 -9.16 -3.03 -16.56
C ILE A 411 -10.41 -3.37 -17.35
N ALA A 412 -10.91 -4.61 -17.23
CA ALA A 412 -12.11 -5.06 -17.92
C ALA A 412 -13.32 -4.19 -17.54
N MET A 413 -13.50 -3.88 -16.26
CA MET A 413 -14.63 -3.05 -15.81
C MET A 413 -14.52 -1.62 -16.33
N GLN A 414 -13.35 -1.00 -16.29
CA GLN A 414 -13.15 0.35 -16.81
C GLN A 414 -13.37 0.44 -18.33
N VAL A 415 -12.97 -0.58 -19.09
CA VAL A 415 -13.24 -0.66 -20.53
C VAL A 415 -14.74 -0.89 -20.80
N MET A 416 -15.41 -1.72 -20.00
CA MET A 416 -16.86 -1.88 -20.09
C MET A 416 -17.63 -0.57 -19.85
N GLU A 417 -17.18 0.26 -18.91
CA GLU A 417 -17.79 1.56 -18.63
C GLU A 417 -17.56 2.59 -19.73
N LYS A 418 -16.37 2.58 -20.38
CA LYS A 418 -15.93 3.67 -21.27
C LYS A 418 -15.89 3.32 -22.75
N ALA A 419 -15.90 2.02 -23.09
CA ALA A 419 -15.70 1.55 -24.47
C ALA A 419 -16.50 0.30 -24.83
N PHE A 420 -17.60 -0.03 -24.11
CA PHE A 420 -18.43 -1.21 -24.36
C PHE A 420 -18.89 -1.32 -25.81
N ASP A 421 -19.38 -0.23 -26.39
CA ASP A 421 -19.91 -0.18 -27.77
C ASP A 421 -18.83 -0.46 -28.85
N TRP A 422 -17.57 -0.50 -28.47
CA TRP A 422 -16.44 -0.77 -29.38
C TRP A 422 -15.95 -2.22 -29.31
N LEU A 423 -16.48 -3.04 -28.41
CA LEU A 423 -16.04 -4.42 -28.25
C LEU A 423 -16.76 -5.37 -29.21
N ASP A 424 -15.99 -6.07 -30.03
CA ASP A 424 -16.46 -7.14 -30.92
C ASP A 424 -16.39 -8.53 -30.27
N ALA A 425 -15.74 -8.65 -29.11
CA ALA A 425 -15.62 -9.91 -28.37
C ALA A 425 -15.61 -9.64 -26.85
N PRO A 426 -15.97 -10.63 -26.02
CA PRO A 426 -15.76 -10.53 -24.59
C PRO A 426 -14.27 -10.29 -24.25
N ILE A 427 -14.02 -9.45 -23.22
CA ILE A 427 -12.66 -9.24 -22.73
C ILE A 427 -12.13 -10.54 -22.13
N ALA A 428 -10.97 -10.99 -22.60
CA ALA A 428 -10.33 -12.20 -22.12
C ALA A 428 -9.18 -11.88 -21.15
N ARG A 429 -8.87 -12.84 -20.28
CA ARG A 429 -7.79 -12.70 -19.29
C ARG A 429 -6.84 -13.90 -19.39
N VAL A 430 -5.55 -13.62 -19.45
CA VAL A 430 -4.47 -14.61 -19.33
C VAL A 430 -3.77 -14.37 -18.01
N THR A 431 -3.90 -15.29 -17.07
CA THR A 431 -3.45 -15.14 -15.67
C THR A 431 -2.73 -16.39 -15.20
N GLY A 432 -2.07 -16.31 -14.06
CA GLY A 432 -1.66 -17.49 -13.30
C GLY A 432 -2.85 -18.39 -12.99
N LYS A 433 -2.59 -19.67 -12.77
CA LYS A 433 -3.64 -20.59 -12.31
C LYS A 433 -4.01 -20.28 -10.86
N ASP A 434 -5.27 -20.48 -10.50
CA ASP A 434 -5.76 -20.21 -9.13
C ASP A 434 -5.35 -21.34 -8.16
N VAL A 435 -4.04 -21.45 -7.97
CA VAL A 435 -3.39 -22.44 -7.08
C VAL A 435 -2.15 -21.83 -6.46
N PRO A 436 -1.78 -22.20 -5.22
CA PRO A 436 -0.46 -21.84 -4.67
C PRO A 436 0.66 -22.33 -5.59
N MET A 437 1.71 -21.52 -5.78
CA MET A 437 2.80 -21.86 -6.69
C MET A 437 3.48 -23.18 -6.31
N PRO A 438 3.53 -24.18 -7.20
CA PRO A 438 4.23 -25.44 -6.95
C PRO A 438 5.75 -25.26 -6.92
N TYR A 439 6.45 -26.15 -6.18
CA TYR A 439 7.91 -26.19 -6.16
C TYR A 439 8.53 -26.85 -7.39
N ALA A 440 7.87 -27.92 -7.92
CA ALA A 440 8.40 -28.67 -9.06
C ALA A 440 8.36 -27.83 -10.35
N ALA A 441 9.49 -27.74 -11.06
CA ALA A 441 9.66 -26.87 -12.22
C ALA A 441 8.60 -27.07 -13.33
N ASN A 442 8.20 -28.32 -13.58
CA ASN A 442 7.16 -28.63 -14.57
C ASN A 442 5.76 -28.15 -14.13
N LEU A 443 5.44 -28.20 -12.83
CA LEU A 443 4.19 -27.71 -12.30
C LEU A 443 4.19 -26.18 -12.16
N GLU A 444 5.32 -25.57 -11.79
CA GLU A 444 5.51 -24.12 -11.79
C GLU A 444 5.24 -23.55 -13.18
N LYS A 445 5.82 -24.15 -14.23
CA LYS A 445 5.57 -23.75 -15.62
C LYS A 445 4.08 -23.86 -16.01
N LEU A 446 3.37 -24.87 -15.52
CA LEU A 446 1.93 -25.06 -15.79
C LEU A 446 1.06 -24.08 -14.99
N ALA A 447 1.53 -23.59 -13.84
CA ALA A 447 0.84 -22.63 -13.02
C ALA A 447 0.98 -21.19 -13.52
N LEU A 448 2.08 -20.86 -14.20
CA LEU A 448 2.35 -19.53 -14.76
C LEU A 448 1.78 -19.39 -16.17
N PRO A 449 1.26 -18.22 -16.56
CA PRO A 449 0.79 -17.97 -17.92
C PRO A 449 1.94 -18.03 -18.90
N GLN A 450 1.75 -18.70 -20.02
CA GLN A 450 2.76 -18.89 -21.06
C GLN A 450 2.40 -18.11 -22.33
N VAL A 451 3.39 -17.94 -23.22
CA VAL A 451 3.18 -17.31 -24.55
C VAL A 451 2.10 -18.03 -25.34
N ASP A 452 2.05 -19.38 -25.27
CA ASP A 452 1.02 -20.19 -25.94
C ASP A 452 -0.40 -19.87 -25.44
N ASP A 453 -0.56 -19.57 -24.14
CA ASP A 453 -1.85 -19.19 -23.58
C ASP A 453 -2.34 -17.84 -24.15
N ILE A 454 -1.41 -16.87 -24.34
CA ILE A 454 -1.71 -15.57 -24.93
C ILE A 454 -2.09 -15.72 -26.40
N VAL A 455 -1.30 -16.47 -27.16
CA VAL A 455 -1.57 -16.73 -28.60
C VAL A 455 -2.92 -17.40 -28.80
N ALA A 456 -3.19 -18.49 -28.06
CA ALA A 456 -4.44 -19.23 -28.17
C ALA A 456 -5.66 -18.34 -27.81
N THR A 457 -5.54 -17.53 -26.76
CA THR A 457 -6.59 -16.62 -26.32
C THR A 457 -6.85 -15.51 -27.35
N ALA A 458 -5.77 -14.97 -27.97
CA ALA A 458 -5.88 -13.94 -29.00
C ALA A 458 -6.56 -14.45 -30.26
N ILE A 459 -6.17 -15.65 -30.75
CA ILE A 459 -6.81 -16.29 -31.90
C ILE A 459 -8.30 -16.48 -31.62
N ALA A 460 -8.66 -17.07 -30.47
CA ALA A 460 -10.06 -17.29 -30.10
C ALA A 460 -10.88 -15.97 -30.02
N SER A 461 -10.25 -14.89 -29.54
CA SER A 461 -10.89 -13.55 -29.49
C SER A 461 -11.08 -12.95 -30.89
N CYS A 462 -10.15 -13.19 -31.83
CA CYS A 462 -10.22 -12.69 -33.21
C CYS A 462 -11.17 -13.52 -34.10
N GLU A 463 -11.26 -14.84 -33.91
CA GLU A 463 -12.17 -15.71 -34.68
C GLU A 463 -13.64 -15.51 -34.33
N GLY A 464 -13.94 -14.80 -33.25
CA GLY A 464 -15.26 -14.60 -32.68
C GLY A 464 -15.75 -15.86 -31.94
N PHE A 465 -16.64 -15.65 -30.95
CA PHE A 465 -17.41 -16.74 -30.33
C PHE A 465 -18.34 -17.39 -31.36
N ARG A 466 -17.80 -18.16 -32.29
CA ARG A 466 -18.58 -19.14 -32.99
C ARG A 466 -18.89 -20.20 -31.95
N GLY A 467 -20.09 -20.09 -31.36
CA GLY A 467 -20.53 -20.93 -30.28
C GLY A 467 -20.13 -22.36 -30.51
N ALA A 468 -19.55 -22.98 -29.52
CA ALA A 468 -19.52 -24.41 -29.41
C ALA A 468 -20.99 -24.86 -29.31
N SER A 469 -21.55 -25.25 -30.46
CA SER A 469 -22.84 -25.93 -30.57
C SER A 469 -22.68 -27.36 -30.10
#